data_6e04c03da50953793d806d0511112346
#
_entry.id   6e04c03da50953793d806d0511112346
#
_cell.length_a   1.000
_cell.length_b   1.000
_cell.length_c   1.000
_cell.angle_alpha   90.00
_cell.angle_beta   90.00
_cell.angle_gamma   90.00
#
_symmetry.space_group_name_H-M   'P 1'
#
loop_
_entity.id
_entity.type
_entity.pdbx_description
1 polymer ?
#
loop_
_entity_poly.entity_id
_entity_poly.type
_entity_poly.pdbx_seq_one_letter_code
_entity_poly.pdbx_strand_id
1 'polypeptide(L)'
;MTTDKKYSNLTIGLATAAVLAVGVGVADADVNSSPAAGAPRPAAATSGWDGVIREQVRIDFGKGWVTNAELTRPSGATGRLPLVVFLHGSGRNDMNQTLPGGKGSTFVPLAQAASREGFATLRFNKRGVTDIGPVRTTDPAQLTPENPYDRTQKDAAAAIRFAAKSATVDPARIFLAGHSEGTNVAANLAAAPKRFGIPKPAGVVAMSVVGKPIKQLITFQVYGRQLLQLHDEFDLNGDGQLTAVEASEGLLGKPKEVADQFRSLLLDGRKVRAATDRNRDGRIAIDAEAGPVLRKATGIDAYPNIPGLDQSLVDYLNDLGRFPTVSEALPRFSGPTLLLNGENDLDTPARGALVADAAVAAAGNRDHKVVIYPGVVHTLNVAPKYSDDLGEPDPRIVAEVQAWLKSHR
;
A
#
# COMPACT_ATOMS: atom_id res chain seq x y z
N MET A 1 -44.06 -21.65 3.94
CA MET A 1 -42.65 -22.11 3.97
C MET A 1 -42.14 -22.14 2.55
N THR A 2 -41.66 -21.02 2.03
CA THR A 2 -40.84 -20.90 0.78
C THR A 2 -40.57 -19.41 0.54
N THR A 3 -39.61 -18.83 1.23
CA THR A 3 -39.10 -17.46 0.96
C THR A 3 -37.69 -17.34 1.51
N ASP A 4 -36.71 -18.03 0.91
CA ASP A 4 -35.30 -17.76 1.31
C ASP A 4 -34.25 -18.15 0.24
N LYS A 5 -34.61 -18.10 -1.04
CA LYS A 5 -33.64 -18.47 -2.12
C LYS A 5 -33.24 -17.35 -3.07
N LYS A 6 -33.62 -16.09 -2.85
CA LYS A 6 -33.30 -14.98 -3.76
C LYS A 6 -32.14 -14.05 -3.30
N TYR A 7 -31.55 -14.27 -2.14
CA TYR A 7 -30.51 -13.38 -1.61
C TYR A 7 -29.09 -13.96 -1.65
N SER A 8 -28.91 -15.21 -2.13
CA SER A 8 -27.60 -15.89 -2.05
C SER A 8 -26.58 -15.48 -3.12
N ASN A 9 -26.96 -14.77 -4.18
CA ASN A 9 -26.06 -14.46 -5.31
C ASN A 9 -25.41 -13.05 -5.26
N LEU A 10 -25.73 -12.21 -4.29
CA LEU A 10 -25.15 -10.87 -4.14
C LEU A 10 -23.86 -10.87 -3.31
N THR A 11 -23.60 -11.93 -2.58
CA THR A 11 -22.59 -11.97 -1.51
C THR A 11 -21.17 -12.22 -2.03
N ILE A 12 -20.98 -12.71 -3.23
CA ILE A 12 -19.68 -13.25 -3.70
C ILE A 12 -18.85 -12.22 -4.50
N GLY A 13 -19.47 -11.25 -5.15
CA GLY A 13 -18.76 -10.30 -6.03
C GLY A 13 -18.13 -9.10 -5.33
N LEU A 14 -18.73 -8.65 -4.23
CA LEU A 14 -18.36 -7.38 -3.57
C LEU A 14 -17.15 -7.47 -2.64
N ALA A 15 -17.00 -8.59 -1.92
CA ALA A 15 -15.91 -8.73 -0.94
C ALA A 15 -14.56 -9.02 -1.58
N THR A 16 -14.54 -9.71 -2.73
CA THR A 16 -13.29 -10.16 -3.36
C THR A 16 -12.56 -9.00 -4.07
N ALA A 17 -13.28 -8.08 -4.69
CA ALA A 17 -12.67 -6.97 -5.44
C ALA A 17 -12.11 -5.86 -4.53
N ALA A 18 -12.73 -5.58 -3.39
CA ALA A 18 -12.34 -4.47 -2.51
C ALA A 18 -11.18 -4.83 -1.56
N VAL A 19 -11.06 -6.08 -1.13
CA VAL A 19 -9.93 -6.54 -0.29
C VAL A 19 -8.67 -6.75 -1.14
N LEU A 20 -8.80 -6.94 -2.45
CA LEU A 20 -7.70 -7.02 -3.40
C LEU A 20 -7.01 -5.67 -3.63
N ALA A 21 -7.68 -4.55 -3.36
CA ALA A 21 -7.08 -3.21 -3.41
C ALA A 21 -6.10 -2.92 -2.25
N VAL A 22 -6.04 -3.76 -1.22
CA VAL A 22 -5.03 -3.67 -0.13
C VAL A 22 -3.64 -4.15 -0.60
N GLY A 23 -3.29 -3.98 -1.87
CA GLY A 23 -1.95 -4.37 -2.36
C GLY A 23 -1.70 -5.89 -2.37
N VAL A 24 -2.71 -6.71 -2.16
CA VAL A 24 -2.68 -8.11 -2.58
C VAL A 24 -3.05 -8.14 -4.06
N GLY A 25 -2.11 -7.75 -4.90
CA GLY A 25 -2.19 -7.98 -6.33
C GLY A 25 -2.23 -9.48 -6.62
N VAL A 26 -3.37 -10.11 -6.42
CA VAL A 26 -3.70 -11.38 -7.04
C VAL A 26 -4.48 -11.03 -8.31
N ALA A 27 -3.77 -10.55 -9.32
CA ALA A 27 -4.18 -10.89 -10.65
C ALA A 27 -3.91 -12.39 -10.76
N ASP A 28 -4.92 -13.22 -10.63
CA ASP A 28 -4.94 -14.55 -11.24
C ASP A 28 -4.89 -14.34 -12.77
N ALA A 29 -3.70 -14.02 -13.26
CA ALA A 29 -3.39 -14.30 -14.64
C ALA A 29 -3.25 -15.82 -14.73
N ASP A 30 -4.06 -16.41 -15.59
CA ASP A 30 -4.08 -17.83 -15.93
C ASP A 30 -2.70 -18.48 -15.81
N VAL A 31 -2.57 -19.43 -14.88
CA VAL A 31 -1.35 -20.20 -14.60
C VAL A 31 -1.13 -21.28 -15.68
N ASN A 32 -1.65 -21.13 -16.88
CA ASN A 32 -1.58 -22.14 -17.93
C ASN A 32 -0.84 -21.70 -19.21
N SER A 33 0.10 -20.75 -19.11
CA SER A 33 1.10 -20.58 -20.16
C SER A 33 2.49 -20.74 -19.55
N SER A 34 3.04 -21.95 -19.64
CA SER A 34 4.46 -22.18 -19.46
C SER A 34 5.20 -21.31 -20.47
N PRO A 35 6.05 -20.35 -20.06
CA PRO A 35 6.92 -19.70 -21.01
C PRO A 35 7.99 -20.71 -21.44
N ALA A 36 8.13 -20.91 -22.76
CA ALA A 36 9.22 -21.66 -23.35
C ALA A 36 10.55 -21.14 -22.81
N ALA A 37 11.39 -22.03 -22.33
CA ALA A 37 12.77 -21.71 -21.98
C ALA A 37 13.51 -21.14 -23.20
N GLY A 38 14.06 -19.93 -23.09
CA GLY A 38 15.11 -19.52 -24.01
C GLY A 38 15.09 -18.16 -24.67
N ALA A 39 14.32 -17.16 -24.20
CA ALA A 39 14.56 -15.78 -24.63
C ALA A 39 15.46 -15.05 -23.61
N PRO A 40 16.55 -14.39 -24.00
CA PRO A 40 17.33 -13.56 -23.09
C PRO A 40 16.42 -12.41 -22.61
N ARG A 41 16.26 -12.28 -21.29
CA ARG A 41 15.57 -11.15 -20.66
C ARG A 41 16.25 -9.85 -21.13
N PRO A 42 15.47 -8.83 -21.52
CA PRO A 42 16.04 -7.51 -21.74
C PRO A 42 16.73 -7.07 -20.45
N ALA A 43 17.99 -6.64 -20.56
CA ALA A 43 18.71 -6.02 -19.46
C ALA A 43 17.84 -4.89 -18.89
N ALA A 44 17.63 -4.90 -17.58
CA ALA A 44 16.90 -3.83 -16.91
C ALA A 44 17.48 -2.50 -17.37
N ALA A 45 16.61 -1.58 -17.79
CA ALA A 45 16.99 -0.29 -18.32
C ALA A 45 18.02 0.37 -17.39
N THR A 46 19.22 0.65 -17.91
CA THR A 46 20.32 1.28 -17.16
C THR A 46 20.14 2.78 -17.02
N SER A 47 19.13 3.36 -17.68
CA SER A 47 18.86 4.79 -17.62
C SER A 47 18.57 5.27 -16.19
N GLY A 48 19.22 6.37 -15.80
CA GLY A 48 19.03 6.99 -14.47
C GLY A 48 19.95 6.45 -13.37
N TRP A 49 20.82 5.47 -13.65
CA TRP A 49 21.84 4.95 -12.72
C TRP A 49 23.27 5.37 -13.08
N ASP A 50 23.41 6.41 -13.91
CA ASP A 50 24.73 6.93 -14.28
C ASP A 50 25.49 7.41 -13.03
N GLY A 51 26.75 7.00 -12.91
CA GLY A 51 27.56 7.32 -11.72
C GLY A 51 27.18 6.56 -10.44
N VAL A 52 26.39 5.48 -10.55
CA VAL A 52 25.98 4.65 -9.41
C VAL A 52 26.49 3.21 -9.59
N ILE A 53 27.20 2.71 -8.60
CA ILE A 53 27.54 1.28 -8.50
C ILE A 53 26.35 0.54 -7.91
N ARG A 54 25.92 -0.51 -8.59
CA ARG A 54 24.81 -1.39 -8.19
C ARG A 54 25.38 -2.76 -7.86
N GLU A 55 25.27 -3.16 -6.60
CA GLU A 55 25.78 -4.44 -6.11
C GLU A 55 24.61 -5.36 -5.78
N GLN A 56 24.52 -6.48 -6.48
CA GLN A 56 23.56 -7.53 -6.16
C GLN A 56 24.06 -8.29 -4.93
N VAL A 57 23.24 -8.33 -3.88
CA VAL A 57 23.57 -8.98 -2.62
C VAL A 57 22.48 -9.96 -2.21
N ARG A 58 22.82 -10.87 -1.33
CA ARG A 58 21.87 -11.85 -0.77
C ARG A 58 21.80 -11.71 0.75
N ILE A 59 20.58 -11.63 1.27
CA ILE A 59 20.32 -11.41 2.69
C ILE A 59 19.62 -12.64 3.28
N ASP A 60 20.21 -13.21 4.31
CA ASP A 60 19.59 -14.31 5.05
C ASP A 60 18.50 -13.77 5.99
N PHE A 61 17.25 -14.10 5.71
CA PHE A 61 16.08 -13.80 6.54
C PHE A 61 15.79 -14.90 7.58
N GLY A 62 16.65 -15.91 7.65
CA GLY A 62 16.46 -17.07 8.50
C GLY A 62 15.35 -18.02 8.03
N LYS A 63 15.20 -19.13 8.75
CA LYS A 63 14.25 -20.20 8.43
C LYS A 63 14.38 -20.71 6.97
N GLY A 64 15.62 -20.76 6.46
CA GLY A 64 15.94 -21.26 5.12
C GLY A 64 15.64 -20.27 3.97
N TRP A 65 15.23 -19.04 4.23
CA TRP A 65 15.02 -18.06 3.17
C TRP A 65 16.16 -17.07 3.04
N VAL A 66 16.77 -17.04 1.86
CA VAL A 66 17.79 -16.05 1.46
C VAL A 66 17.21 -15.20 0.34
N THR A 67 17.03 -13.90 0.58
CA THR A 67 16.41 -12.99 -0.37
C THR A 67 17.43 -12.31 -1.27
N ASN A 68 17.03 -11.96 -2.49
CA ASN A 68 17.80 -11.10 -3.39
C ASN A 68 17.59 -9.64 -2.99
N ALA A 69 18.67 -8.87 -3.05
CA ALA A 69 18.67 -7.45 -2.73
C ALA A 69 19.69 -6.71 -3.58
N GLU A 70 19.57 -5.40 -3.65
CA GLU A 70 20.51 -4.52 -4.33
C GLU A 70 20.95 -3.40 -3.40
N LEU A 71 22.26 -3.33 -3.17
CA LEU A 71 22.92 -2.21 -2.47
C LEU A 71 23.51 -1.28 -3.54
N THR A 72 23.09 -0.02 -3.54
CA THR A 72 23.65 0.97 -4.47
C THR A 72 24.50 2.01 -3.73
N ARG A 73 25.46 2.59 -4.44
CA ARG A 73 26.27 3.70 -3.93
C ARG A 73 26.80 4.58 -5.08
N PRO A 74 27.01 5.88 -4.88
CA PRO A 74 27.69 6.72 -5.86
C PRO A 74 29.10 6.18 -6.19
N SER A 75 29.49 6.16 -7.47
CA SER A 75 30.73 5.55 -7.93
C SER A 75 32.02 6.26 -7.43
N GLY A 76 31.93 7.56 -7.22
CA GLY A 76 33.05 8.37 -6.69
C GLY A 76 33.08 8.53 -5.18
N ALA A 77 32.17 7.86 -4.46
CA ALA A 77 32.08 8.05 -3.01
C ALA A 77 33.23 7.38 -2.27
N THR A 78 33.81 8.11 -1.33
CA THR A 78 34.86 7.63 -0.42
C THR A 78 34.32 7.59 1.02
N GLY A 79 34.75 6.57 1.78
CA GLY A 79 34.32 6.40 3.16
C GLY A 79 32.90 5.80 3.31
N ARG A 80 32.35 5.93 4.53
CA ARG A 80 31.03 5.41 4.86
C ARG A 80 29.93 6.39 4.51
N LEU A 81 28.88 5.93 3.86
CA LEU A 81 27.77 6.71 3.33
C LEU A 81 26.52 6.58 4.23
N PRO A 82 25.70 7.63 4.31
CA PRO A 82 24.34 7.47 4.81
C PRO A 82 23.58 6.49 3.90
N LEU A 83 22.64 5.74 4.48
CA LEU A 83 21.88 4.71 3.78
C LEU A 83 20.39 5.01 3.84
N VAL A 84 19.68 4.80 2.73
CA VAL A 84 18.21 4.71 2.71
C VAL A 84 17.82 3.25 2.51
N VAL A 85 17.00 2.69 3.40
CA VAL A 85 16.41 1.35 3.28
C VAL A 85 14.95 1.49 2.88
N PHE A 86 14.55 0.90 1.76
CA PHE A 86 13.19 0.94 1.26
C PHE A 86 12.37 -0.23 1.81
N LEU A 87 11.18 0.09 2.35
CA LEU A 87 10.27 -0.83 3.04
C LEU A 87 8.93 -0.87 2.30
N HIS A 88 8.55 -2.06 1.85
CA HIS A 88 7.47 -2.27 0.91
C HIS A 88 6.08 -2.15 1.52
N GLY A 89 5.11 -1.85 0.66
CA GLY A 89 3.68 -2.02 0.91
C GLY A 89 3.28 -3.49 1.10
N SER A 90 2.00 -3.71 1.31
CA SER A 90 1.39 -5.04 1.49
C SER A 90 1.64 -5.95 0.28
N GLY A 91 1.49 -7.25 0.49
CA GLY A 91 1.67 -8.25 -0.58
C GLY A 91 3.13 -8.64 -0.82
N ARG A 92 3.33 -9.42 -1.88
CA ARG A 92 4.63 -9.99 -2.25
C ARG A 92 5.31 -9.09 -3.28
N ASN A 93 6.05 -8.12 -2.79
CA ASN A 93 6.74 -7.14 -3.62
C ASN A 93 8.21 -7.54 -3.84
N ASP A 94 8.68 -7.33 -5.07
CA ASP A 94 10.10 -7.36 -5.39
C ASP A 94 10.81 -6.12 -4.83
N MET A 95 12.14 -6.08 -4.93
CA MET A 95 13.00 -5.02 -4.40
C MET A 95 12.66 -3.62 -4.94
N ASN A 96 12.05 -3.55 -6.12
CA ASN A 96 11.68 -2.29 -6.77
C ASN A 96 10.26 -1.84 -6.42
N GLN A 97 9.46 -2.73 -5.82
CA GLN A 97 8.01 -2.58 -5.76
C GLN A 97 7.45 -2.29 -7.15
N THR A 98 7.74 -3.25 -8.05
CA THR A 98 7.37 -3.17 -9.47
C THR A 98 5.85 -3.18 -9.62
N LEU A 99 5.34 -2.23 -10.41
CA LEU A 99 3.92 -2.08 -10.67
C LEU A 99 3.46 -3.04 -11.77
N PRO A 100 2.23 -3.59 -11.66
CA PRO A 100 1.65 -4.46 -12.69
C PRO A 100 1.61 -3.80 -14.07
N GLY A 101 1.59 -4.61 -15.13
CA GLY A 101 1.44 -4.14 -16.50
C GLY A 101 2.60 -3.32 -17.06
N GLY A 102 3.79 -3.38 -16.46
CA GLY A 102 4.96 -2.63 -16.93
C GLY A 102 4.88 -1.13 -16.66
N LYS A 103 4.07 -0.71 -15.69
CA LYS A 103 3.85 0.69 -15.32
C LYS A 103 4.99 1.33 -14.50
N GLY A 104 6.17 0.70 -14.46
CA GLY A 104 7.32 1.17 -13.70
C GLY A 104 7.41 0.59 -12.29
N SER A 105 7.93 1.37 -11.35
CA SER A 105 8.15 0.93 -9.98
C SER A 105 8.08 2.10 -8.99
N THR A 106 7.68 1.81 -7.76
CA THR A 106 7.62 2.83 -6.71
C THR A 106 9.02 3.25 -6.23
N PHE A 107 9.95 2.29 -6.09
CA PHE A 107 11.22 2.57 -5.40
C PHE A 107 12.39 2.96 -6.29
N VAL A 108 12.38 2.63 -7.59
CA VAL A 108 13.52 2.96 -8.46
C VAL A 108 13.75 4.47 -8.58
N PRO A 109 12.74 5.30 -8.90
CA PRO A 109 12.94 6.74 -8.99
C PRO A 109 13.45 7.37 -7.68
N LEU A 110 12.92 6.90 -6.53
CA LEU A 110 13.32 7.37 -5.20
C LEU A 110 14.75 6.96 -4.84
N ALA A 111 15.15 5.72 -5.18
CA ALA A 111 16.52 5.24 -4.94
C ALA A 111 17.54 5.97 -5.80
N GLN A 112 17.19 6.25 -7.06
CA GLN A 112 18.02 7.08 -7.96
C GLN A 112 18.19 8.50 -7.41
N ALA A 113 17.11 9.12 -6.92
CA ALA A 113 17.15 10.44 -6.32
C ALA A 113 18.04 10.47 -5.05
N ALA A 114 17.89 9.49 -4.15
CA ALA A 114 18.74 9.36 -2.97
C ALA A 114 20.23 9.17 -3.34
N SER A 115 20.53 8.35 -4.36
CA SER A 115 21.89 8.12 -4.82
C SER A 115 22.54 9.40 -5.37
N ARG A 116 21.79 10.27 -6.07
CA ARG A 116 22.28 11.57 -6.55
C ARG A 116 22.67 12.51 -5.42
N GLU A 117 22.03 12.38 -4.25
CA GLU A 117 22.37 13.16 -3.04
C GLU A 117 23.47 12.47 -2.18
N GLY A 118 24.13 11.45 -2.72
CA GLY A 118 25.26 10.80 -2.07
C GLY A 118 24.89 9.77 -1.00
N PHE A 119 23.68 9.26 -1.02
CA PHE A 119 23.26 8.13 -0.19
C PHE A 119 23.58 6.79 -0.86
N ALA A 120 23.93 5.80 -0.06
CA ALA A 120 23.71 4.41 -0.43
C ALA A 120 22.21 4.09 -0.33
N THR A 121 21.72 3.12 -1.10
CA THR A 121 20.35 2.63 -0.97
C THR A 121 20.30 1.12 -0.87
N LEU A 122 19.40 0.57 -0.06
CA LEU A 122 19.13 -0.86 -0.01
C LEU A 122 17.67 -1.10 -0.40
N ARG A 123 17.49 -1.95 -1.41
CA ARG A 123 16.21 -2.51 -1.83
C ARG A 123 16.33 -4.03 -1.81
N PHE A 124 15.31 -4.73 -1.38
CA PHE A 124 15.33 -6.19 -1.23
C PHE A 124 13.97 -6.80 -1.59
N ASN A 125 13.95 -8.04 -2.06
CA ASN A 125 12.69 -8.75 -2.29
C ASN A 125 12.05 -9.16 -0.95
N LYS A 126 10.74 -9.00 -0.83
CA LYS A 126 10.01 -9.60 0.30
C LYS A 126 10.10 -11.14 0.24
N ARG A 127 9.93 -11.77 1.38
CA ARG A 127 9.85 -13.23 1.48
C ARG A 127 8.78 -13.76 0.52
N GLY A 128 9.07 -14.85 -0.18
CA GLY A 128 8.19 -15.44 -1.18
C GLY A 128 8.35 -14.87 -2.59
N VAL A 129 9.26 -13.88 -2.79
CA VAL A 129 9.59 -13.31 -4.11
C VAL A 129 11.01 -13.67 -4.49
N THR A 130 11.20 -14.29 -5.65
CA THR A 130 12.50 -14.84 -6.08
C THR A 130 13.24 -13.95 -7.08
N ASP A 131 12.52 -13.04 -7.77
CA ASP A 131 13.11 -12.21 -8.83
C ASP A 131 12.37 -10.86 -8.92
N ILE A 132 12.68 -10.06 -9.95
CA ILE A 132 11.96 -8.83 -10.28
C ILE A 132 10.62 -9.17 -10.93
N GLY A 133 9.57 -8.44 -10.54
CA GLY A 133 8.20 -8.67 -10.99
C GLY A 133 7.45 -9.71 -10.13
N PRO A 134 6.37 -10.28 -10.64
CA PRO A 134 5.46 -11.12 -9.85
C PRO A 134 5.96 -12.55 -9.60
N VAL A 135 7.23 -12.87 -9.87
CA VAL A 135 7.78 -14.22 -9.67
C VAL A 135 7.82 -14.57 -8.19
N ARG A 136 7.25 -15.70 -7.83
CA ARG A 136 7.07 -16.16 -6.45
C ARG A 136 7.57 -17.59 -6.28
N THR A 137 8.00 -17.93 -5.05
CA THR A 137 8.26 -19.33 -4.71
C THR A 137 6.95 -20.12 -4.64
N THR A 138 7.03 -21.41 -4.96
CA THR A 138 5.94 -22.38 -4.75
C THR A 138 6.04 -23.09 -3.39
N ASP A 139 7.08 -22.83 -2.59
CA ASP A 139 7.26 -23.43 -1.26
C ASP A 139 6.22 -22.87 -0.28
N PRO A 140 5.25 -23.68 0.20
CA PRO A 140 4.22 -23.24 1.14
C PRO A 140 4.77 -22.67 2.43
N ALA A 141 5.89 -23.21 2.95
CA ALA A 141 6.53 -22.73 4.18
C ALA A 141 7.04 -21.28 4.07
N GLN A 142 7.29 -20.80 2.85
CA GLN A 142 7.69 -19.42 2.59
C GLN A 142 6.48 -18.53 2.28
N LEU A 143 5.37 -19.11 1.83
CA LEU A 143 4.17 -18.37 1.44
C LEU A 143 3.23 -18.07 2.61
N THR A 144 3.16 -18.97 3.58
CA THR A 144 2.26 -18.92 4.76
C THR A 144 3.06 -18.91 6.06
N PRO A 145 3.69 -17.80 6.44
CA PRO A 145 4.36 -17.69 7.73
C PRO A 145 3.33 -17.71 8.88
N GLU A 146 3.71 -18.24 10.05
CA GLU A 146 2.87 -18.29 11.25
C GLU A 146 2.38 -16.92 11.71
N ASN A 147 3.24 -15.89 11.60
CA ASN A 147 2.93 -14.51 11.92
C ASN A 147 3.38 -13.62 10.76
N PRO A 148 2.53 -13.42 9.73
CA PRO A 148 2.94 -12.74 8.49
C PRO A 148 3.53 -11.35 8.71
N TYR A 149 2.88 -10.53 9.52
CA TYR A 149 3.31 -9.15 9.73
C TYR A 149 4.52 -9.04 10.70
N ASP A 150 4.55 -9.82 11.77
CA ASP A 150 5.73 -9.89 12.65
C ASP A 150 6.97 -10.34 11.88
N ARG A 151 6.80 -11.29 10.96
CA ARG A 151 7.87 -11.73 10.08
C ARG A 151 8.35 -10.65 9.13
N THR A 152 7.44 -9.88 8.54
CA THR A 152 7.79 -8.74 7.67
C THR A 152 8.70 -7.75 8.42
N GLN A 153 8.39 -7.44 9.67
CA GLN A 153 9.25 -6.57 10.48
C GLN A 153 10.62 -7.20 10.80
N LYS A 154 10.66 -8.49 11.11
CA LYS A 154 11.91 -9.23 11.36
C LYS A 154 12.80 -9.31 10.12
N ASP A 155 12.21 -9.53 8.95
CA ASP A 155 12.92 -9.57 7.67
C ASP A 155 13.48 -8.17 7.32
N ALA A 156 12.70 -7.10 7.49
CA ALA A 156 13.17 -5.73 7.33
C ALA A 156 14.33 -5.40 8.30
N ALA A 157 14.21 -5.82 9.56
CA ALA A 157 15.29 -5.66 10.53
C ALA A 157 16.55 -6.45 10.14
N ALA A 158 16.41 -7.64 9.55
CA ALA A 158 17.54 -8.42 9.04
C ALA A 158 18.24 -7.71 7.89
N ALA A 159 17.47 -7.08 6.97
CA ALA A 159 18.02 -6.27 5.88
C ALA A 159 18.81 -5.05 6.42
N ILE A 160 18.27 -4.36 7.41
CA ILE A 160 18.96 -3.23 8.07
C ILE A 160 20.26 -3.70 8.75
N ARG A 161 20.21 -4.81 9.50
CA ARG A 161 21.42 -5.38 10.15
C ARG A 161 22.48 -5.82 9.15
N PHE A 162 22.07 -6.37 8.00
CA PHE A 162 22.97 -6.73 6.92
C PHE A 162 23.69 -5.48 6.39
N ALA A 163 22.94 -4.44 6.02
CA ALA A 163 23.51 -3.21 5.47
C ALA A 163 24.39 -2.47 6.48
N ALA A 164 24.02 -2.46 7.76
CA ALA A 164 24.81 -1.83 8.83
C ALA A 164 26.20 -2.44 9.03
N LYS A 165 26.42 -3.67 8.57
CA LYS A 165 27.73 -4.35 8.60
C LYS A 165 28.59 -4.05 7.37
N SER A 166 28.04 -3.44 6.33
CA SER A 166 28.81 -3.07 5.14
C SER A 166 29.86 -2.02 5.48
N ALA A 167 31.08 -2.21 4.94
CA ALA A 167 32.18 -1.25 5.10
C ALA A 167 31.86 0.11 4.47
N THR A 168 30.93 0.16 3.52
CA THR A 168 30.54 1.36 2.79
C THR A 168 29.38 2.13 3.41
N VAL A 169 28.73 1.58 4.48
CA VAL A 169 27.56 2.17 5.12
C VAL A 169 27.93 2.74 6.49
N ASP A 170 27.44 3.94 6.79
CA ASP A 170 27.49 4.49 8.13
C ASP A 170 26.28 4.02 8.94
N PRO A 171 26.46 3.16 9.94
CA PRO A 171 25.36 2.62 10.71
C PRO A 171 24.66 3.66 11.59
N ALA A 172 25.25 4.83 11.82
CA ALA A 172 24.64 5.94 12.53
C ALA A 172 23.73 6.80 11.65
N ARG A 173 23.80 6.63 10.32
CA ARG A 173 23.05 7.41 9.34
C ARG A 173 22.20 6.52 8.42
N ILE A 174 21.35 5.69 9.03
CA ILE A 174 20.39 4.83 8.31
C ILE A 174 18.99 5.45 8.37
N PHE A 175 18.43 5.75 7.22
CA PHE A 175 17.09 6.28 7.03
C PHE A 175 16.16 5.16 6.57
N LEU A 176 14.91 5.17 7.05
CA LEU A 176 13.88 4.20 6.65
C LEU A 176 12.85 4.90 5.77
N ALA A 177 12.67 4.42 4.54
CA ALA A 177 11.68 4.92 3.59
C ALA A 177 10.60 3.87 3.38
N GLY A 178 9.43 4.04 3.97
CA GLY A 178 8.30 3.11 3.90
C GLY A 178 7.21 3.60 2.97
N HIS A 179 6.59 2.68 2.21
CA HIS A 179 5.39 2.92 1.42
C HIS A 179 4.24 2.04 1.92
N SER A 180 3.03 2.60 2.10
CA SER A 180 1.85 1.85 2.51
C SER A 180 2.11 1.05 3.82
N GLU A 181 1.94 -0.27 3.85
CA GLU A 181 2.32 -1.13 5.00
C GLU A 181 3.75 -0.85 5.49
N GLY A 182 4.67 -0.56 4.57
CA GLY A 182 6.06 -0.22 4.90
C GLY A 182 6.19 0.99 5.82
N THR A 183 5.19 1.86 5.88
CA THR A 183 5.17 2.99 6.83
C THR A 183 4.99 2.51 8.27
N ASN A 184 4.14 1.49 8.49
CA ASN A 184 4.02 0.84 9.79
C ASN A 184 5.31 0.11 10.19
N VAL A 185 5.93 -0.59 9.24
CA VAL A 185 7.23 -1.27 9.47
C VAL A 185 8.29 -0.24 9.87
N ALA A 186 8.43 0.85 9.11
CA ALA A 186 9.38 1.93 9.40
C ALA A 186 9.14 2.54 10.78
N ALA A 187 7.89 2.88 11.09
CA ALA A 187 7.51 3.48 12.38
C ALA A 187 7.80 2.54 13.56
N ASN A 188 7.43 1.27 13.47
CA ASN A 188 7.67 0.29 14.54
C ASN A 188 9.16 0.03 14.77
N LEU A 189 9.95 -0.09 13.69
CA LEU A 189 11.40 -0.25 13.77
C LEU A 189 12.08 0.98 14.37
N ALA A 190 11.66 2.19 13.97
CA ALA A 190 12.19 3.44 14.50
C ALA A 190 11.82 3.68 15.98
N ALA A 191 10.61 3.29 16.37
CA ALA A 191 10.14 3.40 17.76
C ALA A 191 10.85 2.45 18.73
N ALA A 192 11.31 1.29 18.27
CA ALA A 192 11.87 0.26 19.13
C ALA A 192 13.12 -0.43 18.52
N PRO A 193 14.16 0.31 18.10
CA PRO A 193 15.31 -0.25 17.37
C PRO A 193 16.04 -1.33 18.16
N LYS A 194 16.15 -1.18 19.48
CA LYS A 194 16.78 -2.18 20.35
C LYS A 194 16.04 -3.53 20.35
N ARG A 195 14.70 -3.52 20.31
CA ARG A 195 13.87 -4.74 20.22
C ARG A 195 14.19 -5.54 18.96
N PHE A 196 14.49 -4.85 17.86
CA PHE A 196 14.79 -5.46 16.56
C PHE A 196 16.28 -5.68 16.33
N GLY A 197 17.15 -5.28 17.27
CA GLY A 197 18.59 -5.40 17.17
C GLY A 197 19.19 -4.63 15.99
N ILE A 198 18.64 -3.46 15.69
CA ILE A 198 19.10 -2.56 14.62
C ILE A 198 19.70 -1.28 15.19
N PRO A 199 20.57 -0.58 14.45
CA PRO A 199 20.97 0.80 14.79
C PRO A 199 19.74 1.70 14.90
N LYS A 200 19.79 2.73 15.76
CA LYS A 200 18.75 3.77 15.80
C LYS A 200 18.68 4.44 14.42
N PRO A 201 17.53 4.46 13.74
CA PRO A 201 17.40 5.17 12.47
C PRO A 201 17.69 6.65 12.62
N ALA A 202 18.32 7.24 11.61
CA ALA A 202 18.60 8.66 11.54
C ALA A 202 17.38 9.50 11.15
N GLY A 203 16.46 8.91 10.39
CA GLY A 203 15.21 9.56 9.99
C GLY A 203 14.21 8.57 9.37
N VAL A 204 12.96 9.00 9.21
CA VAL A 204 11.88 8.22 8.62
C VAL A 204 11.18 9.03 7.52
N VAL A 205 11.04 8.42 6.34
CA VAL A 205 10.17 8.89 5.24
C VAL A 205 9.00 7.91 5.14
N ALA A 206 7.79 8.38 5.36
CA ALA A 206 6.58 7.59 5.30
C ALA A 206 5.69 8.09 4.15
N MET A 207 5.41 7.22 3.17
CA MET A 207 4.66 7.54 1.94
C MET A 207 3.39 6.71 1.88
N SER A 208 2.25 7.33 1.58
CA SER A 208 0.92 6.68 1.64
C SER A 208 0.68 6.05 3.01
N VAL A 209 0.54 6.91 4.01
CA VAL A 209 0.69 6.59 5.44
C VAL A 209 -0.47 5.79 6.01
N VAL A 210 -0.19 4.64 6.60
CA VAL A 210 -1.14 3.84 7.38
C VAL A 210 -1.27 4.42 8.80
N GLY A 211 -1.96 5.55 8.92
CA GLY A 211 -2.06 6.31 10.19
C GLY A 211 -3.23 5.91 11.10
N LYS A 212 -4.07 4.96 10.69
CA LYS A 212 -5.25 4.52 11.46
C LYS A 212 -5.18 3.03 11.81
N PRO A 213 -5.91 2.60 12.88
CA PRO A 213 -6.07 1.19 13.18
C PRO A 213 -6.56 0.40 11.97
N ILE A 214 -5.98 -0.78 11.75
CA ILE A 214 -6.22 -1.59 10.54
C ILE A 214 -7.71 -1.90 10.33
N LYS A 215 -8.47 -2.15 11.39
CA LYS A 215 -9.92 -2.36 11.28
C LYS A 215 -10.63 -1.14 10.67
N GLN A 216 -10.25 0.08 11.06
CA GLN A 216 -10.84 1.31 10.50
C GLN A 216 -10.44 1.49 9.04
N LEU A 217 -9.18 1.18 8.71
CA LEU A 217 -8.68 1.25 7.35
C LEU A 217 -9.41 0.27 6.44
N ILE A 218 -9.50 -1.01 6.82
CA ILE A 218 -10.22 -2.03 6.04
C ILE A 218 -11.71 -1.70 5.94
N THR A 219 -12.33 -1.18 7.01
CA THR A 219 -13.72 -0.73 6.94
C THR A 219 -13.90 0.37 5.90
N PHE A 220 -12.97 1.31 5.83
CA PHE A 220 -13.02 2.35 4.80
C PHE A 220 -12.82 1.76 3.39
N GLN A 221 -11.80 0.93 3.17
CA GLN A 221 -11.49 0.37 1.86
C GLN A 221 -12.62 -0.52 1.32
N VAL A 222 -13.24 -1.33 2.18
CA VAL A 222 -14.27 -2.31 1.78
C VAL A 222 -15.65 -1.70 1.67
N TYR A 223 -15.96 -0.70 2.50
CA TYR A 223 -17.30 -0.12 2.63
C TYR A 223 -17.31 1.39 2.38
N GLY A 224 -16.49 2.14 3.12
CA GLY A 224 -16.53 3.61 3.10
C GLY A 224 -16.14 4.21 1.76
N ARG A 225 -15.19 3.58 1.02
CA ARG A 225 -14.79 4.00 -0.32
C ARG A 225 -15.96 3.96 -1.31
N GLN A 226 -16.76 2.90 -1.26
CA GLN A 226 -17.92 2.75 -2.16
C GLN A 226 -19.03 3.75 -1.83
N LEU A 227 -19.27 3.99 -0.53
CA LEU A 227 -20.23 4.99 -0.09
C LEU A 227 -19.80 6.40 -0.52
N LEU A 228 -18.50 6.71 -0.34
CA LEU A 228 -17.92 7.98 -0.81
C LEU A 228 -18.06 8.14 -2.33
N GLN A 229 -17.87 7.07 -3.11
CA GLN A 229 -18.03 7.10 -4.56
C GLN A 229 -19.48 7.37 -4.99
N LEU A 230 -20.48 6.89 -4.23
CA LEU A 230 -21.87 7.23 -4.49
C LEU A 230 -22.13 8.73 -4.32
N HIS A 231 -21.57 9.34 -3.27
CA HIS A 231 -21.68 10.80 -3.09
C HIS A 231 -20.91 11.58 -4.14
N ASP A 232 -19.70 11.17 -4.49
CA ASP A 232 -18.83 11.97 -5.37
C ASP A 232 -19.19 11.86 -6.86
N GLU A 233 -19.71 10.71 -7.32
CA GLU A 233 -19.86 10.43 -8.75
C GLU A 233 -21.27 10.07 -9.20
N PHE A 234 -22.18 9.79 -8.27
CA PHE A 234 -23.56 9.44 -8.59
C PHE A 234 -24.56 10.52 -8.14
N ASP A 235 -24.31 11.17 -7.02
CA ASP A 235 -25.16 12.26 -6.48
C ASP A 235 -24.81 13.57 -7.19
N LEU A 236 -25.44 13.78 -8.36
CA LEU A 236 -25.07 14.89 -9.25
C LEU A 236 -25.51 16.26 -8.72
N ASN A 237 -26.53 16.31 -7.88
CA ASN A 237 -27.07 17.54 -7.32
C ASN A 237 -26.66 17.79 -5.86
N GLY A 238 -26.00 16.81 -5.21
CA GLY A 238 -25.48 16.91 -3.86
C GLY A 238 -26.56 16.83 -2.77
N ASP A 239 -27.75 16.26 -3.07
CA ASP A 239 -28.87 16.18 -2.11
C ASP A 239 -28.85 14.90 -1.26
N GLY A 240 -27.90 13.99 -1.47
CA GLY A 240 -27.75 12.71 -0.76
C GLY A 240 -28.76 11.66 -1.20
N GLN A 241 -29.50 11.89 -2.31
CA GLN A 241 -30.52 11.00 -2.85
C GLN A 241 -30.15 10.62 -4.28
N LEU A 242 -30.36 9.38 -4.67
CA LEU A 242 -30.14 8.93 -6.05
C LEU A 242 -31.45 8.65 -6.74
N THR A 243 -31.74 9.38 -7.79
CA THR A 243 -32.78 9.05 -8.77
C THR A 243 -32.29 7.93 -9.70
N ALA A 244 -33.19 7.31 -10.46
CA ALA A 244 -32.79 6.33 -11.49
C ALA A 244 -31.96 6.95 -12.61
N VAL A 245 -32.11 8.26 -12.87
CA VAL A 245 -31.30 9.00 -13.84
C VAL A 245 -29.89 9.16 -13.33
N GLU A 246 -29.70 9.70 -12.13
CA GLU A 246 -28.40 9.87 -11.50
C GLU A 246 -27.66 8.52 -11.34
N ALA A 247 -28.37 7.48 -10.89
CA ALA A 247 -27.80 6.13 -10.82
C ALA A 247 -27.34 5.61 -12.19
N SER A 248 -28.06 5.93 -13.28
CA SER A 248 -27.68 5.51 -14.63
C SER A 248 -26.51 6.35 -15.18
N GLU A 249 -26.50 7.63 -14.95
CA GLU A 249 -25.42 8.55 -15.37
C GLU A 249 -24.11 8.26 -14.62
N GLY A 250 -24.18 8.00 -13.33
CA GLY A 250 -23.03 7.61 -12.52
C GLY A 250 -22.34 6.31 -12.96
N LEU A 251 -22.99 5.48 -13.76
CA LEU A 251 -22.40 4.26 -14.36
C LEU A 251 -21.60 4.54 -15.64
N LEU A 252 -21.79 5.69 -16.27
CA LEU A 252 -21.14 6.01 -17.55
C LEU A 252 -19.63 6.07 -17.40
N GLY A 253 -18.92 5.45 -18.34
CA GLY A 253 -17.45 5.46 -18.37
C GLY A 253 -16.75 4.59 -17.31
N LYS A 254 -17.50 3.93 -16.43
CA LYS A 254 -16.89 3.02 -15.43
C LYS A 254 -16.48 1.67 -16.05
N PRO A 255 -15.42 1.04 -15.53
CA PRO A 255 -15.10 -0.34 -15.85
C PRO A 255 -16.32 -1.25 -15.63
N LYS A 256 -16.45 -2.28 -16.49
CA LYS A 256 -17.65 -3.14 -16.50
C LYS A 256 -17.98 -3.73 -15.13
N GLU A 257 -16.99 -4.22 -14.42
CA GLU A 257 -17.12 -4.85 -13.11
C GLU A 257 -17.66 -3.87 -12.07
N VAL A 258 -17.14 -2.65 -12.05
CA VAL A 258 -17.58 -1.56 -11.17
C VAL A 258 -19.00 -1.13 -11.52
N ALA A 259 -19.29 -0.96 -12.84
CA ALA A 259 -20.63 -0.60 -13.31
C ALA A 259 -21.67 -1.66 -12.94
N ASP A 260 -21.36 -2.95 -13.12
CA ASP A 260 -22.26 -4.04 -12.77
C ASP A 260 -22.53 -4.13 -11.27
N GLN A 261 -21.52 -3.88 -10.45
CA GLN A 261 -21.64 -3.82 -9.00
C GLN A 261 -22.63 -2.73 -8.57
N PHE A 262 -22.40 -1.47 -8.98
CA PHE A 262 -23.31 -0.38 -8.62
C PHE A 262 -24.69 -0.52 -9.26
N ARG A 263 -24.79 -1.01 -10.51
CA ARG A 263 -26.08 -1.31 -11.12
C ARG A 263 -26.89 -2.30 -10.30
N SER A 264 -26.24 -3.37 -9.82
CA SER A 264 -26.90 -4.39 -9.00
C SER A 264 -27.40 -3.86 -7.65
N LEU A 265 -26.78 -2.80 -7.12
CA LEU A 265 -27.18 -2.11 -5.91
C LEU A 265 -28.34 -1.12 -6.16
N LEU A 266 -28.26 -0.37 -7.25
CA LEU A 266 -29.05 0.86 -7.44
C LEU A 266 -30.24 0.69 -8.38
N LEU A 267 -30.20 -0.22 -9.36
CA LEU A 267 -31.17 -0.28 -10.45
C LEU A 267 -31.81 -1.64 -10.66
N ASP A 268 -33.11 -1.62 -10.96
CA ASP A 268 -33.89 -2.70 -11.58
C ASP A 268 -34.40 -2.18 -12.93
N GLY A 269 -33.64 -2.46 -14.00
CA GLY A 269 -33.90 -1.90 -15.33
C GLY A 269 -33.72 -0.38 -15.35
N ARG A 270 -34.80 0.37 -15.60
CA ARG A 270 -34.80 1.86 -15.66
C ARG A 270 -35.33 2.51 -14.38
N LYS A 271 -35.58 1.73 -13.35
CA LYS A 271 -36.09 2.24 -12.06
C LYS A 271 -35.06 2.01 -10.97
N VAL A 272 -35.14 2.77 -9.91
CA VAL A 272 -34.38 2.49 -8.68
C VAL A 272 -34.74 1.08 -8.18
N ARG A 273 -33.77 0.39 -7.59
CA ARG A 273 -33.94 -0.95 -7.08
C ARG A 273 -34.84 -0.97 -5.84
N ALA A 274 -36.01 -1.62 -5.95
CA ALA A 274 -36.98 -1.71 -4.87
C ALA A 274 -36.44 -2.37 -3.58
N ALA A 275 -35.41 -3.21 -3.68
CA ALA A 275 -34.77 -3.81 -2.50
C ALA A 275 -33.85 -2.84 -1.75
N THR A 276 -33.39 -1.77 -2.40
CA THR A 276 -32.57 -0.71 -1.83
C THR A 276 -33.43 0.50 -1.42
N ASP A 277 -34.40 0.93 -2.26
CA ASP A 277 -35.42 1.92 -1.97
C ASP A 277 -36.43 1.37 -0.96
N ARG A 278 -36.13 1.50 0.35
CA ARG A 278 -36.92 0.89 1.43
C ARG A 278 -38.19 1.67 1.74
N ASN A 279 -38.14 2.98 1.60
CA ASN A 279 -39.26 3.86 1.87
C ASN A 279 -40.24 3.94 0.66
N ARG A 280 -39.81 3.44 -0.53
CA ARG A 280 -40.54 3.36 -1.79
C ARG A 280 -40.94 4.73 -2.34
N ASP A 281 -40.09 5.72 -2.16
CA ASP A 281 -40.34 7.07 -2.69
C ASP A 281 -39.81 7.27 -4.12
N GLY A 282 -39.19 6.22 -4.71
CA GLY A 282 -38.62 6.23 -6.05
C GLY A 282 -37.22 6.83 -6.14
N ARG A 283 -36.56 7.03 -5.01
CA ARG A 283 -35.18 7.46 -4.85
C ARG A 283 -34.44 6.51 -3.90
N ILE A 284 -33.13 6.62 -3.82
CA ILE A 284 -32.31 5.88 -2.88
C ILE A 284 -31.50 6.89 -2.05
N ALA A 285 -31.81 7.00 -0.76
CA ALA A 285 -30.97 7.77 0.17
C ALA A 285 -29.63 7.06 0.36
N ILE A 286 -28.52 7.72 0.00
CA ILE A 286 -27.17 7.10 -0.03
C ILE A 286 -26.83 6.53 1.35
N ASP A 287 -26.87 7.35 2.39
CA ASP A 287 -26.46 6.91 3.73
C ASP A 287 -27.50 6.01 4.42
N ALA A 288 -28.81 6.32 4.26
CA ALA A 288 -29.85 5.64 5.00
C ALA A 288 -30.31 4.33 4.35
N GLU A 289 -30.16 4.19 3.02
CA GLU A 289 -30.67 3.04 2.27
C GLU A 289 -29.56 2.27 1.54
N ALA A 290 -28.75 2.91 0.68
CA ALA A 290 -27.64 2.25 0.01
C ALA A 290 -26.54 1.81 1.01
N GLY A 291 -26.20 2.65 1.97
CA GLY A 291 -25.18 2.37 2.99
C GLY A 291 -25.42 1.05 3.73
N PRO A 292 -26.55 0.81 4.36
CA PRO A 292 -26.86 -0.44 5.05
C PRO A 292 -26.83 -1.68 4.13
N VAL A 293 -27.24 -1.54 2.86
CA VAL A 293 -27.17 -2.63 1.88
C VAL A 293 -25.73 -2.96 1.53
N LEU A 294 -24.91 -1.94 1.24
CA LEU A 294 -23.46 -2.09 1.01
C LEU A 294 -22.77 -2.73 2.22
N ARG A 295 -23.03 -2.22 3.42
CA ARG A 295 -22.43 -2.73 4.65
C ARG A 295 -22.72 -4.21 4.88
N LYS A 296 -23.98 -4.62 4.63
CA LYS A 296 -24.38 -6.02 4.69
C LYS A 296 -23.73 -6.86 3.60
N ALA A 297 -23.69 -6.34 2.36
CA ALA A 297 -23.11 -7.05 1.22
C ALA A 297 -21.61 -7.30 1.38
N THR A 298 -20.87 -6.34 1.94
CA THR A 298 -19.43 -6.46 2.19
C THR A 298 -19.11 -7.40 3.36
N GLY A 299 -20.05 -7.65 4.26
CA GLY A 299 -19.81 -8.45 5.47
C GLY A 299 -18.80 -7.85 6.44
N ILE A 300 -18.48 -6.55 6.33
CA ILE A 300 -17.43 -5.87 7.10
C ILE A 300 -17.63 -5.95 8.61
N ASP A 301 -18.88 -6.13 9.08
CA ASP A 301 -19.19 -6.27 10.49
C ASP A 301 -18.60 -7.54 11.12
N ALA A 302 -18.29 -8.56 10.30
CA ALA A 302 -17.61 -9.77 10.73
C ALA A 302 -16.07 -9.64 10.80
N TYR A 303 -15.51 -8.45 10.58
CA TYR A 303 -14.05 -8.23 10.63
C TYR A 303 -13.42 -8.88 11.90
N PRO A 304 -12.29 -9.61 11.77
CA PRO A 304 -11.50 -9.84 10.56
C PRO A 304 -11.99 -11.01 9.68
N ASN A 305 -13.01 -11.74 10.11
CA ASN A 305 -13.56 -12.91 9.42
C ASN A 305 -14.61 -12.48 8.38
N ILE A 306 -14.25 -11.54 7.52
CA ILE A 306 -15.12 -11.07 6.43
C ILE A 306 -15.40 -12.24 5.48
N PRO A 307 -16.66 -12.52 5.11
CA PRO A 307 -16.99 -13.61 4.21
C PRO A 307 -16.23 -13.51 2.87
N GLY A 308 -15.63 -14.61 2.44
CA GLY A 308 -14.85 -14.67 1.19
C GLY A 308 -13.36 -14.37 1.34
N LEU A 309 -12.88 -13.95 2.52
CA LEU A 309 -11.45 -13.89 2.79
C LEU A 309 -10.90 -15.30 3.07
N ASP A 310 -9.72 -15.60 2.54
CA ASP A 310 -8.99 -16.78 2.95
C ASP A 310 -8.42 -16.64 4.37
N GLN A 311 -8.11 -17.77 5.01
CA GLN A 311 -7.63 -17.79 6.39
C GLN A 311 -6.27 -17.07 6.53
N SER A 312 -5.42 -17.11 5.51
CA SER A 312 -4.10 -16.47 5.57
C SER A 312 -4.21 -14.95 5.65
N LEU A 313 -5.20 -14.37 4.97
CA LEU A 313 -5.48 -12.93 5.04
C LEU A 313 -6.12 -12.56 6.37
N VAL A 314 -7.02 -13.38 6.90
CA VAL A 314 -7.58 -13.19 8.27
C VAL A 314 -6.47 -13.19 9.31
N ASP A 315 -5.54 -14.14 9.24
CA ASP A 315 -4.40 -14.24 10.16
C ASP A 315 -3.47 -13.03 10.04
N TYR A 316 -3.21 -12.58 8.81
CA TYR A 316 -2.45 -11.36 8.54
C TYR A 316 -3.11 -10.12 9.15
N LEU A 317 -4.41 -9.93 8.98
CA LEU A 317 -5.15 -8.78 9.54
C LEU A 317 -5.15 -8.82 11.07
N ASN A 318 -5.28 -10.00 11.66
CA ASN A 318 -5.17 -10.20 13.10
C ASN A 318 -3.78 -9.86 13.62
N ASP A 319 -2.74 -10.33 12.94
CA ASP A 319 -1.37 -10.08 13.35
C ASP A 319 -1.01 -8.59 13.19
N LEU A 320 -1.35 -7.96 12.07
CA LEU A 320 -1.15 -6.53 11.85
C LEU A 320 -1.84 -5.68 12.92
N GLY A 321 -3.04 -6.08 13.36
CA GLY A 321 -3.80 -5.39 14.40
C GLY A 321 -3.18 -5.41 15.80
N ARG A 322 -2.15 -6.25 16.04
CA ARG A 322 -1.41 -6.31 17.32
C ARG A 322 -0.30 -5.27 17.41
N PHE A 323 0.08 -4.67 16.29
CA PHE A 323 1.19 -3.72 16.25
C PHE A 323 0.67 -2.28 16.28
N PRO A 324 1.45 -1.36 16.86
CA PRO A 324 1.12 0.05 16.84
C PRO A 324 0.99 0.57 15.40
N THR A 325 0.02 1.43 15.17
CA THR A 325 -0.12 2.21 13.94
C THR A 325 1.04 3.20 13.81
N VAL A 326 1.17 3.83 12.62
CA VAL A 326 2.14 4.90 12.43
C VAL A 326 1.91 6.03 13.46
N SER A 327 0.64 6.40 13.71
CA SER A 327 0.29 7.46 14.67
C SER A 327 0.61 7.12 16.13
N GLU A 328 0.75 5.84 16.47
CA GLU A 328 1.10 5.39 17.83
C GLU A 328 2.60 5.10 17.97
N ALA A 329 3.27 4.70 16.89
CA ALA A 329 4.67 4.32 16.90
C ALA A 329 5.61 5.52 16.72
N LEU A 330 5.40 6.34 15.67
CA LEU A 330 6.27 7.48 15.35
C LEU A 330 6.44 8.51 16.48
N PRO A 331 5.45 8.80 17.34
CA PRO A 331 5.64 9.66 18.50
C PRO A 331 6.75 9.22 19.47
N ARG A 332 7.16 7.93 19.41
CA ARG A 332 8.28 7.39 20.21
C ARG A 332 9.64 7.54 19.53
N PHE A 333 9.66 8.03 18.31
CA PHE A 333 10.86 8.31 17.54
C PHE A 333 11.15 9.81 17.55
N SER A 334 12.32 10.19 18.03
CA SER A 334 12.72 11.60 18.21
C SER A 334 13.54 12.17 17.04
N GLY A 335 13.74 11.38 15.96
CA GLY A 335 14.47 11.82 14.78
C GLY A 335 13.58 12.52 13.76
N PRO A 336 14.18 13.09 12.71
CA PRO A 336 13.45 13.76 11.63
C PRO A 336 12.47 12.83 10.93
N THR A 337 11.29 13.36 10.59
CA THR A 337 10.18 12.58 10.01
C THR A 337 9.53 13.33 8.86
N LEU A 338 9.43 12.69 7.69
CA LEU A 338 8.70 13.18 6.53
C LEU A 338 7.51 12.26 6.25
N LEU A 339 6.29 12.83 6.20
CA LEU A 339 5.07 12.09 5.86
C LEU A 339 4.50 12.63 4.54
N LEU A 340 4.28 11.77 3.59
CA LEU A 340 3.78 12.13 2.25
C LEU A 340 2.53 11.31 1.93
N ASN A 341 1.49 11.96 1.40
CA ASN A 341 0.28 11.26 0.99
C ASN A 341 -0.34 11.92 -0.24
N GLY A 342 -1.03 11.12 -1.05
CA GLY A 342 -1.88 11.65 -2.09
C GLY A 342 -3.26 12.06 -1.56
N GLU A 343 -3.83 13.13 -2.11
CA GLU A 343 -5.21 13.54 -1.82
C GLU A 343 -6.22 12.50 -2.32
N ASN A 344 -5.94 11.89 -3.47
CA ASN A 344 -6.77 10.86 -4.10
C ASN A 344 -6.48 9.44 -3.61
N ASP A 345 -5.62 9.28 -2.60
CA ASP A 345 -5.29 7.97 -2.04
C ASP A 345 -6.48 7.40 -1.25
N LEU A 346 -7.18 6.43 -1.85
CA LEU A 346 -8.31 5.73 -1.24
C LEU A 346 -7.91 4.42 -0.55
N ASP A 347 -6.65 4.01 -0.65
CA ASP A 347 -6.15 2.83 0.09
C ASP A 347 -5.66 3.24 1.48
N THR A 348 -4.92 4.36 1.56
CA THR A 348 -4.50 4.98 2.82
C THR A 348 -4.84 6.48 2.80
N PRO A 349 -6.07 6.87 3.14
CA PRO A 349 -6.52 8.25 3.01
C PRO A 349 -5.61 9.25 3.71
N ALA A 350 -5.37 10.40 3.06
CA ALA A 350 -4.46 11.47 3.50
C ALA A 350 -4.64 11.91 4.97
N ARG A 351 -5.86 11.75 5.51
CA ARG A 351 -6.14 11.99 6.93
C ARG A 351 -5.27 11.13 7.85
N GLY A 352 -4.81 9.95 7.40
CA GLY A 352 -3.88 9.10 8.15
C GLY A 352 -2.54 9.77 8.38
N ALA A 353 -1.98 10.41 7.36
CA ALA A 353 -0.73 11.17 7.44
C ALA A 353 -0.88 12.39 8.36
N LEU A 354 -1.99 13.14 8.24
CA LEU A 354 -2.27 14.30 9.09
C LEU A 354 -2.40 13.93 10.58
N VAL A 355 -3.07 12.81 10.87
CA VAL A 355 -3.19 12.31 12.27
C VAL A 355 -1.84 11.86 12.81
N ALA A 356 -1.01 11.20 12.00
CA ALA A 356 0.32 10.78 12.39
C ALA A 356 1.24 11.98 12.65
N ASP A 357 1.21 13.00 11.80
CA ASP A 357 1.95 14.25 11.96
C ASP A 357 1.57 14.99 13.25
N ALA A 358 0.27 15.14 13.49
CA ALA A 358 -0.24 15.76 14.71
C ALA A 358 0.21 15.00 15.98
N ALA A 359 0.25 13.66 15.92
CA ALA A 359 0.72 12.84 17.04
C ALA A 359 2.23 13.00 17.27
N VAL A 360 3.04 13.08 16.21
CA VAL A 360 4.49 13.35 16.27
C VAL A 360 4.75 14.73 16.87
N ALA A 361 4.01 15.76 16.43
CA ALA A 361 4.09 17.11 16.98
C ALA A 361 3.72 17.14 18.47
N ALA A 362 2.62 16.48 18.84
CA ALA A 362 2.15 16.40 20.23
C ALA A 362 3.16 15.70 21.16
N ALA A 363 3.98 14.80 20.64
CA ALA A 363 5.08 14.16 21.37
C ALA A 363 6.32 15.07 21.52
N GLY A 364 6.28 16.30 21.00
CA GLY A 364 7.36 17.29 21.11
C GLY A 364 8.46 17.15 20.06
N ASN A 365 8.31 16.31 19.06
CA ASN A 365 9.23 16.28 17.93
C ASN A 365 9.01 17.58 17.10
N ARG A 366 10.07 18.35 16.90
CA ARG A 366 10.02 19.60 16.11
C ARG A 366 10.53 19.45 14.68
N ASP A 367 11.13 18.31 14.39
CA ASP A 367 11.68 18.00 13.07
C ASP A 367 10.75 17.00 12.36
N HIS A 368 9.58 17.50 11.98
CA HIS A 368 8.58 16.74 11.24
C HIS A 368 7.96 17.59 10.14
N LYS A 369 7.55 16.95 9.07
CA LYS A 369 6.87 17.58 7.94
C LYS A 369 5.84 16.62 7.36
N VAL A 370 4.65 17.14 7.07
CA VAL A 370 3.62 16.43 6.29
C VAL A 370 3.32 17.18 5.00
N VAL A 371 3.20 16.47 3.88
CA VAL A 371 2.81 17.04 2.57
C VAL A 371 1.72 16.18 1.96
N ILE A 372 0.61 16.82 1.57
CA ILE A 372 -0.48 16.19 0.84
C ILE A 372 -0.44 16.70 -0.60
N TYR A 373 -0.38 15.78 -1.57
CA TYR A 373 -0.25 16.08 -2.99
C TYR A 373 -1.60 16.00 -3.70
N PRO A 374 -2.10 17.13 -4.26
CA PRO A 374 -3.33 17.13 -5.04
C PRO A 374 -3.26 16.16 -6.23
N GLY A 375 -4.33 15.41 -6.45
CA GLY A 375 -4.49 14.48 -7.57
C GLY A 375 -3.63 13.22 -7.52
N VAL A 376 -2.85 12.99 -6.46
CA VAL A 376 -1.99 11.83 -6.32
C VAL A 376 -2.77 10.67 -5.66
N VAL A 377 -2.63 9.46 -6.21
CA VAL A 377 -3.23 8.21 -5.71
C VAL A 377 -2.22 7.38 -4.88
N HIS A 378 -2.63 6.20 -4.45
CA HIS A 378 -1.86 5.33 -3.55
C HIS A 378 -0.45 4.96 -4.05
N THR A 379 -0.29 4.70 -5.34
CA THR A 379 1.02 4.39 -5.95
C THR A 379 1.92 5.60 -6.16
N LEU A 380 1.52 6.76 -5.61
CA LEU A 380 2.23 8.04 -5.64
C LEU A 380 2.23 8.72 -7.02
N ASN A 381 1.52 8.22 -8.02
CA ASN A 381 1.32 8.89 -9.31
C ASN A 381 0.07 9.76 -9.31
N VAL A 382 -0.01 10.68 -10.26
CA VAL A 382 -1.23 11.47 -10.51
C VAL A 382 -2.22 10.62 -11.28
N ALA A 383 -3.44 10.50 -10.77
CA ALA A 383 -4.56 9.82 -11.42
C ALA A 383 -5.91 10.30 -10.84
N PRO A 384 -7.03 10.10 -11.55
CA PRO A 384 -8.36 10.34 -11.01
C PRO A 384 -8.62 9.52 -9.74
N LYS A 385 -9.41 10.05 -8.81
CA LYS A 385 -9.64 9.51 -7.46
C LYS A 385 -10.12 8.06 -7.43
N TYR A 386 -10.94 7.64 -8.39
CA TYR A 386 -11.51 6.30 -8.46
C TYR A 386 -10.94 5.47 -9.61
N SER A 387 -9.81 5.88 -10.17
CA SER A 387 -9.10 5.19 -11.25
C SER A 387 -8.20 4.08 -10.68
N ASP A 388 -7.99 3.03 -11.49
CA ASP A 388 -7.00 1.99 -11.26
C ASP A 388 -5.67 2.27 -11.99
N ASP A 389 -5.44 3.54 -12.40
CA ASP A 389 -4.23 3.94 -13.11
C ASP A 389 -3.02 3.89 -12.19
N LEU A 390 -2.08 3.03 -12.53
CA LEU A 390 -0.82 2.87 -11.85
C LEU A 390 0.30 3.58 -12.62
N GLY A 391 1.26 4.13 -11.90
CA GLY A 391 2.41 4.80 -12.50
C GLY A 391 3.54 5.01 -11.51
N GLU A 392 4.69 5.44 -12.01
CA GLU A 392 5.80 5.83 -11.16
C GLU A 392 5.45 7.06 -10.30
N PRO A 393 6.11 7.25 -9.16
CA PRO A 393 5.89 8.38 -8.27
C PRO A 393 5.98 9.72 -9.01
N ASP A 394 5.05 10.62 -8.71
CA ASP A 394 5.06 12.00 -9.21
C ASP A 394 6.43 12.65 -8.95
N PRO A 395 7.02 13.31 -9.93
CA PRO A 395 8.31 14.00 -9.79
C PRO A 395 8.37 14.96 -8.60
N ARG A 396 7.25 15.57 -8.20
CA ARG A 396 7.19 16.45 -7.02
C ARG A 396 7.49 15.68 -5.73
N ILE A 397 6.99 14.44 -5.61
CA ILE A 397 7.26 13.57 -4.46
C ILE A 397 8.72 13.14 -4.45
N VAL A 398 9.25 12.73 -5.60
CA VAL A 398 10.67 12.35 -5.74
C VAL A 398 11.58 13.52 -5.34
N ALA A 399 11.28 14.74 -5.81
CA ALA A 399 12.03 15.94 -5.48
C ALA A 399 11.93 16.31 -3.98
N GLU A 400 10.76 16.16 -3.36
CA GLU A 400 10.57 16.39 -1.92
C GLU A 400 11.41 15.43 -1.08
N VAL A 401 11.36 14.12 -1.39
CA VAL A 401 12.17 13.10 -0.70
C VAL A 401 13.66 13.40 -0.88
N GLN A 402 14.09 13.77 -2.10
CA GLN A 402 15.47 14.13 -2.40
C GLN A 402 15.93 15.34 -1.57
N ALA A 403 15.16 16.41 -1.56
CA ALA A 403 15.47 17.64 -0.83
C ALA A 403 15.53 17.38 0.70
N TRP A 404 14.57 16.60 1.21
CA TRP A 404 14.53 16.25 2.61
C TRP A 404 15.74 15.39 3.03
N LEU A 405 16.09 14.38 2.25
CA LEU A 405 17.29 13.56 2.51
C LEU A 405 18.56 14.41 2.50
N LYS A 406 18.68 15.34 1.54
CA LYS A 406 19.82 16.26 1.46
C LYS A 406 19.99 17.12 2.71
N SER A 407 18.88 17.62 3.27
CA SER A 407 18.90 18.47 4.46
C SER A 407 19.23 17.72 5.77
N HIS A 408 19.11 16.37 5.76
CA HIS A 408 19.36 15.52 6.94
C HIS A 408 20.53 14.54 6.76
N ARG A 409 21.34 14.77 5.72
CA ARG A 409 22.46 13.89 5.33
C ARG A 409 23.59 13.79 6.37
#